data_020e2f504776e5d963ef6eda754e3a31
#
_entry.id   020e2f504776e5d963ef6eda754e3a31
#
_cell.length_a   1.000
_cell.length_b   1.000
_cell.length_c   1.000
_cell.angle_alpha   90.00
_cell.angle_beta   90.00
_cell.angle_gamma   90.00
#
_symmetry.space_group_name_H-M   'P 1'
#
loop_
_entity.id
_entity.type
_entity.pdbx_description
1 polymer ?
#
loop_
_entity_poly.entity_id
_entity_poly.type
_entity_poly.pdbx_seq_one_letter_code
_entity_poly.pdbx_strand_id
1 'polypeptide(L)'
;VRFSLRPLFARCALAVALPVAAALALAAGTGSVHAQQMPPGAKQPSDFPHTKLTAGMYVINAAVAANDADREQGLMYRTHLAPNEGMLFVFGENAVHCFWMKNTLIPLSIAFMRADGTITDIDEMQAETTDNHCPRNNGVYALEMSQNWFTQKGITPGMQIGGLPQPQ
;
A
#
# COMPACT_ATOMS: atom_id res chain seq x y z
N VAL A 1 -94.64 -24.37 -7.02
CA VAL A 1 -94.47 -25.80 -6.87
C VAL A 1 -93.14 -26.08 -6.13
N ARG A 2 -93.32 -26.38 -4.92
CA ARG A 2 -92.74 -27.34 -3.94
C ARG A 2 -91.67 -28.29 -4.54
N PHE A 3 -90.51 -28.42 -3.83
CA PHE A 3 -89.97 -29.64 -3.18
C PHE A 3 -88.54 -29.26 -2.71
N SER A 4 -88.27 -29.21 -1.45
CA SER A 4 -88.14 -30.19 -0.38
C SER A 4 -86.87 -31.06 -0.44
N LEU A 5 -86.06 -30.86 0.62
CA LEU A 5 -85.28 -31.86 1.41
C LEU A 5 -84.04 -32.47 0.77
N ARG A 6 -82.92 -32.63 1.33
CA ARG A 6 -82.44 -32.88 2.69
C ARG A 6 -80.94 -32.82 2.81
N PRO A 7 -80.35 -32.76 3.97
CA PRO A 7 -78.92 -32.56 4.16
C PRO A 7 -78.18 -33.87 4.21
N LEU A 8 -76.95 -33.86 3.71
CA LEU A 8 -75.97 -34.93 3.93
C LEU A 8 -74.76 -34.37 4.62
N PHE A 9 -74.62 -34.78 5.84
CA PHE A 9 -73.38 -34.56 6.60
C PHE A 9 -72.20 -35.27 5.95
N ALA A 10 -71.16 -34.56 5.65
CA ALA A 10 -69.87 -35.12 5.31
C ALA A 10 -68.77 -34.47 6.13
N ARG A 11 -68.14 -35.30 6.87
CA ARG A 11 -67.14 -35.10 7.90
C ARG A 11 -66.01 -34.14 7.52
N CYS A 12 -65.79 -33.17 8.38
CA CYS A 12 -64.55 -32.39 8.41
C CYS A 12 -63.37 -33.32 8.73
N ALA A 13 -62.48 -33.45 7.80
CA ALA A 13 -61.12 -33.87 8.09
C ALA A 13 -60.25 -32.59 8.24
N LEU A 14 -59.88 -32.27 9.46
CA LEU A 14 -58.87 -31.24 9.74
C LEU A 14 -57.52 -31.77 9.25
N ALA A 15 -57.07 -31.25 8.14
CA ALA A 15 -55.65 -31.38 7.74
C ALA A 15 -54.87 -30.28 8.45
N VAL A 16 -54.15 -30.66 9.50
CA VAL A 16 -53.17 -29.80 10.16
C VAL A 16 -51.97 -29.66 9.23
N ALA A 17 -51.89 -28.56 8.48
CA ALA A 17 -50.73 -28.19 7.75
C ALA A 17 -49.68 -27.54 8.68
N LEU A 18 -48.62 -28.27 8.98
CA LEU A 18 -47.43 -27.76 9.67
C LEU A 18 -46.68 -26.83 8.73
N PRO A 19 -46.37 -25.59 9.12
CA PRO A 19 -45.45 -24.77 8.32
C PRO A 19 -44.04 -25.29 8.52
N VAL A 20 -43.42 -25.79 7.44
CA VAL A 20 -41.98 -26.02 7.36
C VAL A 20 -41.34 -24.65 7.29
N ALA A 21 -40.86 -24.14 8.42
CA ALA A 21 -40.01 -22.97 8.47
C ALA A 21 -38.64 -23.36 7.91
N ALA A 22 -38.43 -23.06 6.63
CA ALA A 22 -37.10 -23.14 6.02
C ALA A 22 -36.26 -22.00 6.60
N ALA A 23 -35.45 -22.32 7.60
CA ALA A 23 -34.41 -21.41 8.10
C ALA A 23 -33.32 -21.30 7.02
N LEU A 24 -33.35 -20.25 6.20
CA LEU A 24 -32.21 -19.82 5.40
C LEU A 24 -31.12 -19.33 6.37
N ALA A 25 -30.17 -20.19 6.69
CA ALA A 25 -28.93 -19.76 7.33
C ALA A 25 -28.12 -18.97 6.28
N LEU A 26 -28.19 -17.63 6.35
CA LEU A 26 -27.20 -16.77 5.70
C LEU A 26 -25.86 -17.04 6.40
N ALA A 27 -25.02 -17.88 5.80
CA ALA A 27 -23.62 -17.96 6.14
C ALA A 27 -22.98 -16.62 5.69
N ALA A 28 -22.97 -15.63 6.58
CA ALA A 28 -22.11 -14.47 6.43
C ALA A 28 -20.67 -14.98 6.49
N GLY A 29 -20.09 -15.24 5.32
CA GLY A 29 -18.66 -15.50 5.18
C GLY A 29 -17.92 -14.26 5.66
N THR A 30 -17.51 -14.25 6.92
CA THR A 30 -16.51 -13.29 7.41
C THR A 30 -15.20 -13.67 6.75
N GLY A 31 -14.97 -13.14 5.55
CA GLY A 31 -13.66 -13.15 4.93
C GLY A 31 -12.72 -12.41 5.87
N SER A 32 -11.92 -13.15 6.62
CA SER A 32 -10.82 -12.58 7.39
C SER A 32 -9.89 -11.93 6.39
N VAL A 33 -9.93 -10.60 6.31
CA VAL A 33 -8.87 -9.83 5.65
C VAL A 33 -7.61 -10.13 6.46
N HIS A 34 -6.77 -11.04 5.96
CA HIS A 34 -5.43 -11.23 6.50
C HIS A 34 -4.67 -9.95 6.20
N ALA A 35 -4.66 -9.02 7.16
CA ALA A 35 -3.64 -7.98 7.17
C ALA A 35 -2.30 -8.71 7.13
N GLN A 36 -1.49 -8.47 6.11
CA GLN A 36 -0.15 -9.05 6.01
C GLN A 36 0.62 -8.58 7.24
N GLN A 37 0.76 -9.48 8.20
CA GLN A 37 1.53 -9.19 9.40
C GLN A 37 2.99 -9.04 9.02
N MET A 38 3.60 -7.99 9.52
CA MET A 38 5.03 -7.77 9.39
C MET A 38 5.77 -9.00 9.92
N PRO A 39 6.69 -9.60 9.15
CA PRO A 39 7.42 -10.79 9.59
C PRO A 39 8.27 -10.49 10.82
N PRO A 40 8.56 -11.50 11.68
CA PRO A 40 9.46 -11.34 12.80
C PRO A 40 10.81 -10.79 12.34
N GLY A 41 11.32 -9.74 13.00
CA GLY A 41 12.59 -9.09 12.68
C GLY A 41 12.53 -7.96 11.67
N ALA A 42 11.38 -7.72 11.01
CA ALA A 42 11.22 -6.53 10.18
C ALA A 42 11.15 -5.27 11.06
N LYS A 43 11.84 -4.23 10.64
CA LYS A 43 11.91 -2.95 11.36
C LYS A 43 10.58 -2.19 11.29
N GLN A 44 10.18 -1.63 12.43
CA GLN A 44 9.11 -0.65 12.48
C GLN A 44 9.58 0.69 11.88
N PRO A 45 8.67 1.57 11.45
CA PRO A 45 9.02 2.91 10.98
C PRO A 45 9.95 3.68 11.90
N SER A 46 9.69 3.61 13.21
CA SER A 46 10.47 4.28 14.25
C SER A 46 11.88 3.73 14.44
N ASP A 47 12.18 2.54 13.91
CA ASP A 47 13.48 1.87 14.10
C ASP A 47 14.53 2.33 13.08
N PHE A 48 14.09 3.06 12.05
CA PHE A 48 15.00 3.67 11.08
C PHE A 48 15.50 5.03 11.58
N PRO A 49 16.76 5.40 11.33
CA PRO A 49 17.18 6.79 11.46
C PRO A 49 16.32 7.71 10.59
N HIS A 50 16.13 8.96 11.02
CA HIS A 50 15.35 9.93 10.25
C HIS A 50 16.19 11.16 9.93
N THR A 51 15.91 11.77 8.79
CA THR A 51 16.50 13.05 8.39
C THR A 51 15.43 14.00 7.84
N LYS A 52 15.70 15.29 7.88
CA LYS A 52 14.89 16.32 7.23
C LYS A 52 15.49 16.64 5.88
N LEU A 53 14.71 16.41 4.83
CA LEU A 53 15.07 16.80 3.47
C LEU A 53 14.23 18.00 3.03
N THR A 54 14.71 18.72 2.03
CA THR A 54 13.99 19.82 1.40
C THR A 54 13.84 19.57 -0.10
N ALA A 55 12.64 19.81 -0.62
CA ALA A 55 12.31 19.78 -2.04
C ALA A 55 11.57 21.09 -2.37
N GLY A 56 12.27 22.08 -2.92
CA GLY A 56 11.73 23.42 -3.06
C GLY A 56 11.30 23.99 -1.69
N MET A 57 10.01 24.32 -1.55
CA MET A 57 9.47 24.83 -0.27
C MET A 57 9.01 23.74 0.71
N TYR A 58 9.05 22.46 0.32
CA TYR A 58 8.53 21.36 1.13
C TYR A 58 9.63 20.75 1.99
N VAL A 59 9.26 20.45 3.25
CA VAL A 59 10.12 19.70 4.17
C VAL A 59 9.60 18.27 4.23
N ILE A 60 10.49 17.30 4.02
CA ILE A 60 10.21 15.87 4.03
C ILE A 60 10.82 15.27 5.28
N ASN A 61 10.08 14.45 6.00
CA ASN A 61 10.58 13.61 7.08
C ASN A 61 10.90 12.23 6.51
N ALA A 62 12.15 11.99 6.18
CA ALA A 62 12.57 10.75 5.54
C ALA A 62 13.19 9.78 6.56
N ALA A 63 12.68 8.53 6.59
CA ALA A 63 13.42 7.41 7.16
C ALA A 63 14.66 7.15 6.29
N VAL A 64 15.77 6.70 6.85
CA VAL A 64 17.03 6.52 6.13
C VAL A 64 17.41 5.05 6.08
N ALA A 65 17.51 4.51 4.87
CA ALA A 65 18.00 3.16 4.57
C ALA A 65 19.41 3.26 3.99
N ALA A 66 20.44 3.09 4.83
CA ALA A 66 21.84 3.29 4.45
C ALA A 66 22.68 2.00 4.45
N ASN A 67 22.19 0.90 4.99
CA ASN A 67 22.80 -0.42 4.93
C ASN A 67 21.95 -1.41 4.11
N ASP A 68 22.53 -2.53 3.71
CA ASP A 68 21.88 -3.49 2.81
C ASP A 68 20.56 -4.01 3.37
N ALA A 69 20.50 -4.38 4.65
CA ALA A 69 19.28 -4.91 5.27
C ALA A 69 18.15 -3.86 5.28
N ASP A 70 18.48 -2.59 5.56
CA ASP A 70 17.52 -1.49 5.56
C ASP A 70 17.03 -1.17 4.14
N ARG A 71 17.93 -1.20 3.16
CA ARG A 71 17.58 -1.01 1.74
C ARG A 71 16.74 -2.15 1.20
N GLU A 72 17.03 -3.39 1.60
CA GLU A 72 16.26 -4.56 1.19
C GLU A 72 14.83 -4.52 1.75
N GLN A 73 14.66 -4.10 3.01
CA GLN A 73 13.34 -3.96 3.60
C GLN A 73 12.57 -2.75 3.04
N GLY A 74 13.21 -1.59 2.92
CA GLY A 74 12.57 -0.38 2.43
C GLY A 74 11.25 -0.07 3.15
N LEU A 75 10.22 0.28 2.37
CA LEU A 75 8.84 0.53 2.83
C LEU A 75 7.94 -0.70 2.83
N MET A 76 8.49 -1.91 2.76
CA MET A 76 7.71 -3.15 2.85
C MET A 76 6.82 -3.15 4.10
N TYR A 77 5.64 -3.75 3.97
CA TYR A 77 4.61 -3.91 5.02
C TYR A 77 3.98 -2.61 5.53
N ARG A 78 4.32 -1.46 4.94
CA ARG A 78 3.67 -0.19 5.26
C ARG A 78 2.27 -0.13 4.66
N THR A 79 1.30 0.29 5.45
CA THR A 79 -0.09 0.49 5.03
C THR A 79 -0.41 1.95 4.73
N HIS A 80 0.44 2.88 5.14
CA HIS A 80 0.31 4.31 4.85
C HIS A 80 1.63 5.05 5.10
N LEU A 81 1.75 6.24 4.52
CA LEU A 81 2.74 7.27 4.84
C LEU A 81 2.00 8.54 5.28
N ALA A 82 2.50 9.21 6.30
CA ALA A 82 2.00 10.53 6.67
C ALA A 82 2.33 11.58 5.58
N PRO A 83 1.64 12.72 5.54
CA PRO A 83 1.99 13.79 4.61
C PRO A 83 3.47 14.17 4.74
N ASN A 84 4.18 14.23 3.61
CA ASN A 84 5.62 14.49 3.53
C ASN A 84 6.50 13.50 4.34
N GLU A 85 6.01 12.30 4.59
CA GLU A 85 6.82 11.16 5.04
C GLU A 85 7.29 10.36 3.83
N GLY A 86 8.53 9.83 3.90
CA GLY A 86 9.11 8.99 2.86
C GLY A 86 10.30 8.21 3.36
N MET A 87 11.01 7.56 2.44
CA MET A 87 12.26 6.85 2.74
C MET A 87 13.36 7.25 1.77
N LEU A 88 14.49 7.68 2.33
CA LEU A 88 15.72 7.96 1.61
C LEU A 88 16.62 6.73 1.63
N PHE A 89 16.94 6.24 0.46
CA PHE A 89 17.95 5.21 0.24
C PHE A 89 19.29 5.88 -0.06
N VAL A 90 20.32 5.47 0.68
CA VAL A 90 21.69 5.98 0.53
C VAL A 90 22.58 4.83 0.07
N PHE A 91 23.29 5.01 -1.04
CA PHE A 91 24.18 4.01 -1.61
C PHE A 91 25.64 4.46 -1.50
N GLY A 92 26.55 3.50 -1.32
CA GLY A 92 28.00 3.75 -1.24
C GLY A 92 28.66 3.92 -2.62
N GLU A 93 27.97 3.51 -3.68
CA GLU A 93 28.50 3.59 -5.05
C GLU A 93 27.57 4.33 -5.99
N ASN A 94 28.17 5.00 -6.98
CA ASN A 94 27.44 5.68 -8.03
C ASN A 94 27.12 4.71 -9.18
N ALA A 95 25.95 4.08 -9.10
CA ALA A 95 25.51 3.04 -10.02
C ALA A 95 24.02 3.18 -10.39
N VAL A 96 23.53 2.31 -11.27
CA VAL A 96 22.10 2.13 -11.52
C VAL A 96 21.54 1.22 -10.42
N HIS A 97 20.72 1.77 -9.53
CA HIS A 97 20.04 1.04 -8.47
C HIS A 97 18.58 0.86 -8.84
N CYS A 98 18.16 -0.39 -9.04
CA CYS A 98 16.79 -0.73 -9.41
C CYS A 98 15.97 -1.08 -8.16
N PHE A 99 14.68 -0.78 -8.21
CA PHE A 99 13.73 -1.03 -7.14
C PHE A 99 12.57 -1.91 -7.61
N TRP A 100 11.94 -2.58 -6.69
CA TRP A 100 10.73 -3.36 -6.87
C TRP A 100 9.72 -3.04 -5.76
N MET A 101 8.46 -3.43 -5.93
CA MET A 101 7.40 -3.18 -4.96
C MET A 101 6.94 -4.43 -4.21
N LYS A 102 7.75 -5.50 -4.22
CA LYS A 102 7.44 -6.74 -3.49
C LYS A 102 7.17 -6.44 -2.01
N ASN A 103 6.06 -6.95 -1.48
CA ASN A 103 5.60 -6.73 -0.10
C ASN A 103 5.36 -5.25 0.28
N THR A 104 5.36 -4.33 -0.67
CA THR A 104 5.05 -2.92 -0.44
C THR A 104 3.57 -2.69 -0.73
N LEU A 105 2.77 -2.48 0.32
CA LEU A 105 1.30 -2.55 0.27
C LEU A 105 0.65 -1.27 -0.27
N ILE A 106 1.41 -0.21 -0.43
CA ILE A 106 0.94 1.10 -0.91
C ILE A 106 1.68 1.48 -2.19
N PRO A 107 1.01 2.14 -3.14
CA PRO A 107 1.68 2.65 -4.32
C PRO A 107 2.57 3.84 -3.96
N LEU A 108 3.73 3.94 -4.60
CA LEU A 108 4.77 4.93 -4.32
C LEU A 108 5.19 5.67 -5.59
N SER A 109 5.80 6.84 -5.40
CA SER A 109 6.64 7.50 -6.40
C SER A 109 8.09 7.44 -5.91
N ILE A 110 9.03 7.23 -6.82
CA ILE A 110 10.46 7.22 -6.52
C ILE A 110 11.19 8.28 -7.34
N ALA A 111 12.08 9.05 -6.69
CA ALA A 111 13.00 9.96 -7.35
C ALA A 111 14.43 9.45 -7.18
N PHE A 112 15.16 9.31 -8.28
CA PHE A 112 16.58 8.93 -8.31
C PHE A 112 17.44 10.17 -8.38
N MET A 113 18.58 10.19 -7.68
CA MET A 113 19.37 11.39 -7.52
C MET A 113 20.88 11.13 -7.58
N ARG A 114 21.59 12.12 -8.11
CA ARG A 114 23.05 12.19 -8.05
C ARG A 114 23.55 12.57 -6.66
N ALA A 115 24.87 12.54 -6.47
CA ALA A 115 25.53 12.91 -5.21
C ALA A 115 25.28 14.35 -4.77
N ASP A 116 25.01 15.26 -5.70
CA ASP A 116 24.67 16.65 -5.43
C ASP A 116 23.16 16.86 -5.09
N GLY A 117 22.39 15.78 -5.06
CA GLY A 117 20.95 15.82 -4.81
C GLY A 117 20.09 16.15 -6.04
N THR A 118 20.69 16.32 -7.22
CA THR A 118 19.93 16.57 -8.44
C THR A 118 19.13 15.34 -8.83
N ILE A 119 17.81 15.50 -8.96
CA ILE A 119 16.90 14.45 -9.45
C ILE A 119 17.20 14.18 -10.91
N THR A 120 17.46 12.92 -11.24
CA THR A 120 17.68 12.47 -12.63
C THR A 120 16.44 11.88 -13.26
N ASP A 121 15.69 11.11 -12.50
CA ASP A 121 14.52 10.38 -12.95
C ASP A 121 13.48 10.33 -11.83
N ILE A 122 12.19 10.28 -12.20
CA ILE A 122 11.07 10.01 -11.30
C ILE A 122 10.24 8.92 -11.94
N ASP A 123 9.79 7.94 -11.16
CA ASP A 123 8.93 6.86 -11.61
C ASP A 123 7.76 6.63 -10.62
N GLU A 124 6.65 6.10 -11.13
CA GLU A 124 5.46 5.76 -10.36
C GLU A 124 5.35 4.24 -10.24
N MET A 125 5.28 3.74 -9.02
CA MET A 125 5.36 2.32 -8.71
C MET A 125 4.06 1.81 -8.12
N GLN A 126 3.50 0.75 -8.71
CA GLN A 126 2.28 0.11 -8.22
C GLN A 126 2.59 -0.85 -7.07
N ALA A 127 1.69 -0.88 -6.07
CA ALA A 127 1.83 -1.77 -4.91
C ALA A 127 1.96 -3.24 -5.33
N GLU A 128 2.79 -3.98 -4.60
CA GLU A 128 2.94 -5.44 -4.68
C GLU A 128 3.43 -5.98 -6.05
N THR A 129 3.92 -5.13 -6.95
CA THR A 129 4.53 -5.56 -8.22
C THR A 129 6.00 -5.97 -8.01
N THR A 130 6.49 -6.80 -8.94
CA THR A 130 7.89 -7.24 -8.95
C THR A 130 8.65 -6.74 -10.17
N ASP A 131 8.06 -5.82 -10.93
CA ASP A 131 8.71 -5.15 -12.03
C ASP A 131 9.86 -4.29 -11.50
N ASN A 132 10.93 -4.21 -12.28
CA ASN A 132 12.08 -3.39 -11.92
C ASN A 132 11.88 -1.94 -12.35
N HIS A 133 11.98 -1.04 -11.40
CA HIS A 133 12.03 0.41 -11.61
C HIS A 133 13.47 0.88 -11.54
N CYS A 134 14.07 1.15 -12.69
CA CYS A 134 15.48 1.50 -12.81
C CYS A 134 15.65 2.91 -13.38
N PRO A 135 16.55 3.74 -12.83
CA PRO A 135 16.88 5.03 -13.44
C PRO A 135 17.66 4.85 -14.73
N ARG A 136 17.63 5.84 -15.61
CA ARG A 136 18.46 5.88 -16.83
C ARG A 136 19.91 6.24 -16.55
N ASN A 137 20.16 6.88 -15.41
CA ASN A 137 21.47 7.41 -15.03
C ASN A 137 21.91 6.82 -13.69
N ASN A 138 23.23 6.76 -13.49
CA ASN A 138 23.80 6.42 -12.21
C ASN A 138 23.43 7.45 -11.13
N GLY A 139 23.26 6.99 -9.90
CA GLY A 139 22.98 7.82 -8.74
C GLY A 139 23.49 7.18 -7.45
N VAL A 140 23.43 7.92 -6.37
CA VAL A 140 23.80 7.47 -5.02
C VAL A 140 22.65 7.59 -4.03
N TYR A 141 21.51 8.17 -4.46
CA TYR A 141 20.32 8.30 -3.65
C TYR A 141 19.07 7.92 -4.43
N ALA A 142 18.09 7.41 -3.70
CA ALA A 142 16.69 7.35 -4.15
C ALA A 142 15.78 7.81 -3.02
N LEU A 143 14.68 8.47 -3.34
CA LEU A 143 13.69 8.94 -2.38
C LEU A 143 12.32 8.41 -2.77
N GLU A 144 11.74 7.55 -1.91
CA GLU A 144 10.37 7.07 -2.04
C GLU A 144 9.41 7.95 -1.25
N MET A 145 8.29 8.31 -1.89
CA MET A 145 7.19 9.10 -1.35
C MET A 145 5.85 8.44 -1.70
N SER A 146 4.77 8.89 -1.09
CA SER A 146 3.42 8.48 -1.53
C SER A 146 3.23 8.74 -3.02
N GLN A 147 2.45 7.90 -3.70
CA GLN A 147 2.20 8.00 -5.14
C GLN A 147 1.77 9.42 -5.54
N ASN A 148 2.29 9.89 -6.67
CA ASN A 148 2.08 11.22 -7.23
C ASN A 148 2.59 12.39 -6.36
N TRP A 149 3.33 12.15 -5.28
CA TRP A 149 3.79 13.22 -4.39
C TRP A 149 4.63 14.27 -5.15
N PHE A 150 5.59 13.84 -5.97
CA PHE A 150 6.46 14.75 -6.74
C PHE A 150 5.65 15.58 -7.72
N THR A 151 4.78 14.96 -8.49
CA THR A 151 3.91 15.65 -9.47
C THR A 151 2.99 16.65 -8.81
N GLN A 152 2.34 16.28 -7.70
CA GLN A 152 1.44 17.17 -6.93
C GLN A 152 2.17 18.37 -6.33
N LYS A 153 3.46 18.24 -6.06
CA LYS A 153 4.32 19.30 -5.50
C LYS A 153 5.10 20.07 -6.57
N GLY A 154 4.93 19.72 -7.85
CA GLY A 154 5.65 20.34 -8.95
C GLY A 154 7.15 20.05 -8.93
N ILE A 155 7.58 18.94 -8.31
CA ILE A 155 8.96 18.50 -8.27
C ILE A 155 9.23 17.66 -9.52
N THR A 156 10.30 18.01 -10.23
CA THR A 156 10.62 17.41 -11.54
C THR A 156 12.10 17.07 -11.64
N PRO A 157 12.51 16.19 -12.56
CA PRO A 157 13.92 15.99 -12.87
C PRO A 157 14.64 17.33 -13.17
N GLY A 158 15.88 17.45 -12.68
CA GLY A 158 16.67 18.66 -12.71
C GLY A 158 16.59 19.52 -11.45
N MET A 159 15.55 19.35 -10.62
CA MET A 159 15.48 19.99 -9.31
C MET A 159 16.36 19.26 -8.28
N GLN A 160 16.70 19.95 -7.20
CA GLN A 160 17.55 19.40 -6.13
C GLN A 160 16.78 19.11 -4.87
N ILE A 161 17.13 17.99 -4.23
CA ILE A 161 16.76 17.66 -2.85
C ILE A 161 17.90 18.07 -1.93
N GLY A 162 17.60 18.90 -0.95
CA GLY A 162 18.58 19.35 0.05
C GLY A 162 18.50 18.53 1.34
N GLY A 163 19.55 18.65 2.19
CA GLY A 163 19.62 17.98 3.49
C GLY A 163 20.04 16.51 3.42
N LEU A 164 20.60 16.06 2.30
CA LEU A 164 21.05 14.69 2.12
C LEU A 164 22.27 14.39 3.00
N PRO A 165 22.31 13.20 3.67
CA PRO A 165 23.52 12.75 4.34
C PRO A 165 24.61 12.41 3.31
N GLN A 166 25.86 12.36 3.78
CA GLN A 166 26.95 11.92 2.90
C GLN A 166 26.73 10.48 2.42
N PRO A 167 26.99 10.14 1.15
CA PRO A 167 27.06 8.75 0.70
C PRO A 167 28.09 7.97 1.52
N GLN A 168 27.77 6.73 1.88
CA GLN A 168 28.64 5.88 2.71
C GLN A 168 29.49 4.94 1.87
#